data_99128310cda8c4c5a111be43bdfdbdc7
#
_entry.id   99128310cda8c4c5a111be43bdfdbdc7
#
_cell.length_a   1.000
_cell.length_b   1.000
_cell.length_c   1.000
_cell.angle_alpha   90.00
_cell.angle_beta   90.00
_cell.angle_gamma   90.00
#
_symmetry.space_group_name_H-M   'P 1'
#
loop_
_entity.id
_entity.type
_entity.pdbx_description
1 polymer ?
#
loop_
_entity_poly.entity_id
_entity_poly.type
_entity_poly.pdbx_seq_one_letter_code
_entity_poly.pdbx_strand_id
1 'polypeptide(L)'
;DRLRSRGLGDVYKRQAEELNVPIIIQTSLGTAEYIGFEPLIAAVKALAEKSSVNVALHMDHCKSIEALKKAIDLGYSSVMYDGSALPIEENIKNTQEVVAYAHAHGVSVEGEIGSIGGAEEGVVVEKDAAMYTKPEDALHYVNETHVDALAVSIGTTHGQFKSKAKINYELLKELKAKLGPVGLVLHGGTGVSDEDMKRCVREGMKKINVGTELNKNYIEVVSKTFTADDVTPLTSLRNLLGPANERIKEIVIDKASLFKL
;
A
#
# COMPACT_ATOMS: atom_id res chain seq x y z
N ASP A 1 6.98 -13.11 -3.28
CA ASP A 1 6.29 -14.31 -3.75
C ASP A 1 4.80 -14.11 -4.04
N ARG A 2 4.24 -12.98 -3.68
CA ARG A 2 2.81 -12.66 -3.87
C ARG A 2 2.42 -12.57 -5.35
N LEU A 3 3.31 -12.11 -6.22
CA LEU A 3 3.05 -11.94 -7.65
C LEU A 3 3.46 -13.16 -8.49
N ARG A 4 4.48 -13.90 -8.09
CA ARG A 4 5.14 -14.90 -8.93
C ARG A 4 4.59 -16.32 -8.82
N SER A 5 4.48 -16.81 -7.59
CA SER A 5 4.06 -18.21 -7.37
C SER A 5 2.54 -18.40 -7.33
N ARG A 6 1.78 -17.31 -7.21
CA ARG A 6 0.36 -17.35 -6.88
C ARG A 6 -0.57 -16.75 -7.93
N GLY A 7 -0.05 -16.15 -9.00
CA GLY A 7 -0.86 -15.49 -10.02
C GLY A 7 -1.63 -14.25 -9.52
N LEU A 8 -1.29 -13.73 -8.32
CA LEU A 8 -2.06 -12.66 -7.68
C LEU A 8 -2.03 -11.35 -8.46
N GLY A 9 -0.93 -11.03 -9.13
CA GLY A 9 -0.86 -9.83 -9.98
C GLY A 9 -1.90 -9.82 -11.10
N ASP A 10 -2.11 -10.97 -11.76
CA ASP A 10 -3.15 -11.12 -12.79
C ASP A 10 -4.56 -11.04 -12.18
N VAL A 11 -4.74 -11.60 -10.98
CA VAL A 11 -6.00 -11.52 -10.22
C VAL A 11 -6.36 -10.07 -9.94
N TYR A 12 -5.47 -9.28 -9.34
CA TYR A 12 -5.74 -7.87 -9.01
C TYR A 12 -6.06 -7.02 -10.25
N LYS A 13 -5.30 -7.22 -11.33
CA LYS A 13 -5.51 -6.52 -12.59
C LYS A 13 -6.89 -6.81 -13.18
N ARG A 14 -7.31 -8.08 -13.26
CA ARG A 14 -8.61 -8.46 -13.83
C ARG A 14 -9.78 -7.84 -13.07
N GLN A 15 -9.70 -7.77 -11.73
CA GLN A 15 -10.74 -7.15 -10.94
C GLN A 15 -10.83 -5.64 -11.17
N ALA A 16 -9.69 -4.98 -11.26
CA ALA A 16 -9.62 -3.57 -11.60
C ALA A 16 -10.23 -3.29 -12.99
N GLU A 17 -9.97 -4.15 -13.97
CA GLU A 17 -10.55 -4.07 -15.31
C GLU A 17 -12.06 -4.28 -15.31
N GLU A 18 -12.59 -5.29 -14.60
CA GLU A 18 -14.03 -5.53 -14.46
C GLU A 18 -14.76 -4.32 -13.89
N LEU A 19 -14.14 -3.62 -12.95
CA LEU A 19 -14.71 -2.44 -12.30
C LEU A 19 -14.36 -1.13 -13.01
N ASN A 20 -13.46 -1.16 -14.00
CA ASN A 20 -12.91 0.01 -14.69
C ASN A 20 -12.34 1.05 -13.71
N VAL A 21 -11.48 0.60 -12.79
CA VAL A 21 -10.79 1.43 -11.81
C VAL A 21 -9.28 1.25 -11.89
N PRO A 22 -8.47 2.30 -11.65
CA PRO A 22 -7.02 2.15 -11.59
C PRO A 22 -6.61 1.31 -10.38
N ILE A 23 -5.43 0.66 -10.46
CA ILE A 23 -4.89 -0.13 -9.37
C ILE A 23 -3.42 0.17 -9.12
N ILE A 24 -3.03 0.18 -7.83
CA ILE A 24 -1.64 0.28 -7.39
C ILE A 24 -1.23 -1.09 -6.85
N ILE A 25 -0.27 -1.72 -7.51
CA ILE A 25 0.39 -2.94 -7.04
C ILE A 25 1.58 -2.49 -6.21
N GLN A 26 1.57 -2.77 -4.91
CA GLN A 26 2.63 -2.32 -4.03
C GLN A 26 3.40 -3.48 -3.41
N THR A 27 4.69 -3.26 -3.18
CA THR A 27 5.59 -4.19 -2.53
C THR A 27 6.47 -3.44 -1.52
N SER A 28 6.74 -4.07 -0.39
CA SER A 28 7.84 -3.61 0.47
C SER A 28 9.20 -3.95 -0.15
N LEU A 29 10.27 -3.35 0.39
CA LEU A 29 11.65 -3.68 0.01
C LEU A 29 11.93 -5.18 0.20
N GLY A 30 11.58 -5.75 1.36
CA GLY A 30 11.78 -7.18 1.64
C GLY A 30 11.04 -8.08 0.65
N THR A 31 9.84 -7.70 0.21
CA THR A 31 9.10 -8.43 -0.83
C THR A 31 9.80 -8.35 -2.18
N ALA A 32 10.30 -7.16 -2.55
CA ALA A 32 11.02 -6.96 -3.82
C ALA A 32 12.36 -7.73 -3.86
N GLU A 33 13.09 -7.76 -2.74
CA GLU A 33 14.32 -8.54 -2.61
C GLU A 33 14.05 -10.06 -2.66
N TYR A 34 13.01 -10.53 -1.98
CA TYR A 34 12.64 -11.94 -1.97
C TYR A 34 12.24 -12.47 -3.36
N ILE A 35 11.48 -11.70 -4.14
CA ILE A 35 11.06 -12.09 -5.49
C ILE A 35 12.20 -11.89 -6.50
N GLY A 36 13.03 -10.87 -6.27
CA GLY A 36 13.95 -10.25 -7.21
C GLY A 36 13.29 -9.08 -7.94
N PHE A 37 13.99 -7.94 -7.97
CA PHE A 37 13.45 -6.70 -8.57
C PHE A 37 13.07 -6.88 -10.04
N GLU A 38 14.01 -7.39 -10.85
CA GLU A 38 13.82 -7.51 -12.29
C GLU A 38 12.66 -8.45 -12.66
N PRO A 39 12.55 -9.67 -12.08
CA PRO A 39 11.43 -10.56 -12.35
C PRO A 39 10.08 -9.99 -11.90
N LEU A 40 10.06 -9.29 -10.76
CA LEU A 40 8.86 -8.63 -10.25
C LEU A 40 8.38 -7.55 -11.22
N ILE A 41 9.30 -6.65 -11.60
CA ILE A 41 9.00 -5.52 -12.50
C ILE A 41 8.57 -6.04 -13.88
N ALA A 42 9.28 -7.02 -14.44
CA ALA A 42 8.95 -7.61 -15.73
C ALA A 42 7.53 -8.23 -15.71
N ALA A 43 7.17 -8.93 -14.64
CA ALA A 43 5.83 -9.50 -14.48
C ALA A 43 4.75 -8.43 -14.43
N VAL A 44 4.96 -7.36 -13.63
CA VAL A 44 3.98 -6.26 -13.51
C VAL A 44 3.85 -5.50 -14.82
N LYS A 45 4.97 -5.16 -15.48
CA LYS A 45 4.95 -4.49 -16.80
C LYS A 45 4.18 -5.29 -17.84
N ALA A 46 4.44 -6.60 -17.95
CA ALA A 46 3.73 -7.46 -18.91
C ALA A 46 2.22 -7.55 -18.63
N LEU A 47 1.80 -7.42 -17.37
CA LEU A 47 0.39 -7.33 -17.00
C LEU A 47 -0.20 -5.95 -17.29
N ALA A 48 0.53 -4.89 -16.98
CA ALA A 48 0.10 -3.51 -17.17
C ALA A 48 -0.08 -3.16 -18.66
N GLU A 49 0.84 -3.59 -19.53
CA GLU A 49 0.77 -3.39 -20.99
C GLU A 49 -0.50 -3.97 -21.63
N LYS A 50 -1.06 -5.02 -21.04
CA LYS A 50 -2.29 -5.67 -21.49
C LYS A 50 -3.53 -5.20 -20.73
N SER A 51 -3.39 -4.23 -19.86
CA SER A 51 -4.49 -3.75 -19.03
C SER A 51 -5.29 -2.67 -19.71
N SER A 52 -6.62 -2.74 -19.57
CA SER A 52 -7.53 -1.66 -19.98
C SER A 52 -7.61 -0.53 -18.96
N VAL A 53 -7.02 -0.69 -17.78
CA VAL A 53 -6.97 0.31 -16.71
C VAL A 53 -5.52 0.67 -16.36
N ASN A 54 -5.33 1.83 -15.75
CA ASN A 54 -4.02 2.24 -15.28
C ASN A 54 -3.53 1.36 -14.13
N VAL A 55 -2.30 0.88 -14.25
CA VAL A 55 -1.62 0.07 -13.23
C VAL A 55 -0.34 0.79 -12.83
N ALA A 56 -0.17 1.07 -11.53
CA ALA A 56 1.08 1.58 -10.98
C ALA A 56 1.78 0.47 -10.18
N LEU A 57 3.11 0.46 -10.23
CA LEU A 57 3.96 -0.34 -9.35
C LEU A 57 4.61 0.59 -8.32
N HIS A 58 4.34 0.33 -7.04
CA HIS A 58 4.73 1.20 -5.94
C HIS A 58 5.62 0.47 -4.93
N MET A 59 6.74 1.10 -4.54
CA MET A 59 7.58 0.66 -3.41
C MET A 59 7.05 1.29 -2.14
N ASP A 60 6.54 0.46 -1.22
CA ASP A 60 5.86 0.85 0.01
C ASP A 60 6.79 0.80 1.21
N HIS A 61 6.68 1.74 2.16
CA HIS A 61 7.42 1.80 3.42
C HIS A 61 8.95 1.57 3.34
N CYS A 62 9.61 2.15 2.37
CA CYS A 62 11.05 2.02 2.22
C CYS A 62 11.80 3.13 2.96
N LYS A 63 12.78 2.74 3.79
CA LYS A 63 13.63 3.66 4.59
C LYS A 63 15.01 3.87 3.96
N SER A 64 15.36 3.13 2.91
CA SER A 64 16.66 3.23 2.22
C SER A 64 16.53 4.03 0.94
N ILE A 65 17.19 5.19 0.90
CA ILE A 65 17.26 6.04 -0.29
C ILE A 65 17.90 5.30 -1.47
N GLU A 66 18.96 4.51 -1.22
CA GLU A 66 19.64 3.72 -2.24
C GLU A 66 18.72 2.66 -2.85
N ALA A 67 17.92 1.99 -2.01
CA ALA A 67 16.97 1.00 -2.49
C ALA A 67 15.84 1.65 -3.32
N LEU A 68 15.39 2.85 -2.93
CA LEU A 68 14.41 3.62 -3.70
C LEU A 68 14.97 4.04 -5.07
N LYS A 69 16.19 4.58 -5.11
CA LYS A 69 16.87 4.92 -6.38
C LYS A 69 16.99 3.69 -7.29
N LYS A 70 17.40 2.55 -6.73
CA LYS A 70 17.46 1.28 -7.47
C LYS A 70 16.09 0.86 -8.01
N ALA A 71 15.03 0.97 -7.20
CA ALA A 71 13.66 0.65 -7.63
C ALA A 71 13.21 1.55 -8.80
N ILE A 72 13.50 2.85 -8.72
CA ILE A 72 13.23 3.84 -9.76
C ILE A 72 13.95 3.46 -11.07
N ASP A 73 15.26 3.21 -11.00
CA ASP A 73 16.08 2.85 -12.16
C ASP A 73 15.60 1.58 -12.85
N LEU A 74 15.10 0.61 -12.09
CA LEU A 74 14.59 -0.65 -12.58
C LEU A 74 13.15 -0.55 -13.11
N GLY A 75 12.43 0.52 -12.79
CA GLY A 75 11.13 0.83 -13.41
C GLY A 75 9.91 0.74 -12.51
N TYR A 76 10.06 0.99 -11.22
CA TYR A 76 8.91 1.38 -10.38
C TYR A 76 8.35 2.71 -10.87
N SER A 77 7.03 2.85 -10.88
CA SER A 77 6.35 4.07 -11.30
C SER A 77 6.01 5.00 -10.13
N SER A 78 6.14 4.50 -8.91
CA SER A 78 5.91 5.25 -7.68
C SER A 78 6.73 4.65 -6.54
N VAL A 79 7.19 5.48 -5.62
CA VAL A 79 7.95 5.06 -4.44
C VAL A 79 7.53 5.83 -3.20
N MET A 80 7.67 5.22 -2.02
CA MET A 80 7.45 5.87 -0.73
C MET A 80 8.73 5.88 0.09
N TYR A 81 9.14 7.08 0.54
CA TYR A 81 10.13 7.20 1.59
C TYR A 81 9.43 7.31 2.95
N ASP A 82 9.69 6.36 3.83
CA ASP A 82 9.15 6.33 5.18
C ASP A 82 10.18 6.86 6.19
N GLY A 83 10.16 8.17 6.41
CA GLY A 83 10.91 8.88 7.45
C GLY A 83 10.08 9.22 8.68
N SER A 84 8.88 8.65 8.85
CA SER A 84 7.92 9.02 9.90
C SER A 84 8.44 8.86 11.33
N ALA A 85 9.44 8.00 11.54
CA ALA A 85 10.12 7.82 12.83
C ALA A 85 11.25 8.83 13.11
N LEU A 86 11.63 9.64 12.11
CA LEU A 86 12.69 10.65 12.23
C LEU A 86 12.12 12.00 12.69
N PRO A 87 12.96 12.89 13.24
CA PRO A 87 12.60 14.29 13.37
C PRO A 87 12.16 14.86 12.02
N ILE A 88 11.15 15.75 12.03
CA ILE A 88 10.52 16.24 10.81
C ILE A 88 11.50 16.85 9.80
N GLU A 89 12.48 17.62 10.26
CA GLU A 89 13.48 18.25 9.40
C GLU A 89 14.41 17.22 8.72
N GLU A 90 14.72 16.14 9.41
CA GLU A 90 15.50 15.02 8.84
C GLU A 90 14.67 14.23 7.84
N ASN A 91 13.40 13.97 8.15
CA ASN A 91 12.46 13.37 7.22
C ASN A 91 12.33 14.23 5.95
N ILE A 92 12.13 15.55 6.09
CA ILE A 92 12.06 16.50 4.97
C ILE A 92 13.32 16.40 4.11
N LYS A 93 14.50 16.53 4.71
CA LYS A 93 15.78 16.49 3.98
C LYS A 93 15.94 15.21 3.17
N ASN A 94 15.66 14.07 3.76
CA ASN A 94 15.80 12.77 3.10
C ASN A 94 14.74 12.60 1.99
N THR A 95 13.52 13.05 2.24
CA THR A 95 12.44 13.02 1.25
C THR A 95 12.75 13.92 0.05
N GLN A 96 13.32 15.12 0.27
CA GLN A 96 13.76 16.01 -0.82
C GLN A 96 14.76 15.31 -1.74
N GLU A 97 15.70 14.54 -1.21
CA GLU A 97 16.66 13.78 -2.01
C GLU A 97 15.94 12.73 -2.89
N VAL A 98 14.98 12.01 -2.32
CA VAL A 98 14.18 11.02 -3.05
C VAL A 98 13.32 11.69 -4.12
N VAL A 99 12.64 12.80 -3.79
CA VAL A 99 11.78 13.55 -4.73
C VAL A 99 12.60 14.08 -5.90
N ALA A 100 13.75 14.69 -5.63
CA ALA A 100 14.61 15.20 -6.69
C ALA A 100 15.04 14.09 -7.67
N TYR A 101 15.39 12.93 -7.16
CA TYR A 101 15.76 11.79 -7.98
C TYR A 101 14.55 11.21 -8.73
N ALA A 102 13.45 10.96 -8.06
CA ALA A 102 12.26 10.35 -8.63
C ALA A 102 11.62 11.22 -9.72
N HIS A 103 11.44 12.51 -9.46
CA HIS A 103 10.85 13.45 -10.43
C HIS A 103 11.71 13.59 -11.69
N ALA A 104 13.04 13.54 -11.57
CA ALA A 104 13.93 13.52 -12.75
C ALA A 104 13.72 12.29 -13.65
N HIS A 105 13.14 11.20 -13.10
CA HIS A 105 12.80 9.97 -13.81
C HIS A 105 11.30 9.83 -14.11
N GLY A 106 10.49 10.84 -13.81
CA GLY A 106 9.03 10.80 -14.01
C GLY A 106 8.29 9.85 -13.05
N VAL A 107 8.85 9.59 -11.87
CA VAL A 107 8.31 8.70 -10.84
C VAL A 107 7.72 9.52 -9.71
N SER A 108 6.50 9.17 -9.27
CA SER A 108 5.81 9.84 -8.17
C SER A 108 6.35 9.41 -6.81
N VAL A 109 6.31 10.32 -5.85
CA VAL A 109 6.78 10.08 -4.48
C VAL A 109 5.66 10.26 -3.47
N GLU A 110 5.54 9.28 -2.58
CA GLU A 110 4.75 9.33 -1.35
C GLU A 110 5.68 9.57 -0.17
N GLY A 111 5.28 10.45 0.74
CA GLY A 111 5.93 10.63 2.03
C GLY A 111 4.99 10.24 3.16
N GLU A 112 5.51 10.20 4.40
CA GLU A 112 4.70 9.94 5.59
C GLU A 112 5.10 10.87 6.74
N ILE A 113 4.09 11.38 7.44
CA ILE A 113 4.25 12.12 8.70
C ILE A 113 3.18 11.72 9.70
N GLY A 114 3.54 11.81 10.96
CA GLY A 114 2.76 11.24 12.04
C GLY A 114 3.15 9.79 12.28
N SER A 115 2.79 9.24 13.42
CA SER A 115 3.09 7.86 13.77
C SER A 115 1.82 7.02 13.63
N ILE A 116 1.82 6.10 12.67
CA ILE A 116 0.74 5.13 12.53
C ILE A 116 1.08 3.94 13.43
N GLY A 117 0.25 3.66 14.43
CA GLY A 117 0.46 2.55 15.36
C GLY A 117 0.25 1.19 14.68
N GLY A 118 0.75 0.11 15.32
CA GLY A 118 0.55 -1.26 14.86
C GLY A 118 1.85 -1.98 14.51
N ALA A 119 1.76 -3.10 13.79
CA ALA A 119 2.91 -3.92 13.39
C ALA A 119 2.96 -4.03 11.87
N GLU A 120 4.06 -3.58 11.29
CA GLU A 120 4.35 -3.72 9.86
C GLU A 120 5.84 -3.96 9.64
N GLU A 121 6.18 -4.89 8.75
CA GLU A 121 7.57 -5.26 8.37
C GLU A 121 8.52 -5.49 9.57
N GLY A 122 7.99 -6.08 10.66
CA GLY A 122 8.77 -6.38 11.87
C GLY A 122 8.96 -5.19 12.83
N VAL A 123 8.42 -4.03 12.52
CA VAL A 123 8.37 -2.88 13.42
C VAL A 123 7.01 -2.84 14.12
N VAL A 124 7.03 -2.72 15.44
CA VAL A 124 5.83 -2.59 16.27
C VAL A 124 5.81 -1.20 16.89
N VAL A 125 4.79 -0.42 16.57
CA VAL A 125 4.52 0.87 17.21
C VAL A 125 3.33 0.68 18.16
N GLU A 126 3.52 0.93 19.45
CA GLU A 126 2.45 0.83 20.42
C GLU A 126 1.30 1.80 20.09
N LYS A 127 0.06 1.35 20.31
CA LYS A 127 -1.14 2.12 19.95
C LYS A 127 -1.19 3.49 20.61
N ASP A 128 -0.71 3.57 21.85
CA ASP A 128 -0.69 4.81 22.63
C ASP A 128 0.42 5.78 22.18
N ALA A 129 1.38 5.30 21.35
CA ALA A 129 2.40 6.12 20.73
C ALA A 129 1.99 6.65 19.34
N ALA A 130 0.85 6.22 18.81
CA ALA A 130 0.32 6.73 17.54
C ALA A 130 -0.09 8.20 17.71
N MET A 131 0.55 9.08 16.95
CA MET A 131 0.26 10.51 16.97
C MET A 131 -0.48 10.91 15.69
N TYR A 132 -1.60 11.60 15.89
CA TYR A 132 -2.30 12.23 14.76
C TYR A 132 -1.36 13.20 14.02
N THR A 133 -1.46 13.20 12.70
CA THR A 133 -0.76 14.17 11.86
C THR A 133 -1.24 15.58 12.19
N LYS A 134 -0.31 16.50 12.50
CA LYS A 134 -0.65 17.91 12.69
C LYS A 134 -0.73 18.61 11.34
N PRO A 135 -1.82 19.35 11.06
CA PRO A 135 -2.01 20.00 9.76
C PRO A 135 -0.91 20.99 9.38
N GLU A 136 -0.32 21.68 10.34
CA GLU A 136 0.79 22.60 10.13
C GLU A 136 2.06 21.86 9.72
N ASP A 137 2.38 20.75 10.40
CA ASP A 137 3.53 19.91 10.08
C ASP A 137 3.37 19.30 8.68
N ALA A 138 2.12 18.88 8.32
CA ALA A 138 1.80 18.37 7.00
C ALA A 138 2.01 19.42 5.89
N LEU A 139 1.54 20.64 6.12
CA LEU A 139 1.72 21.73 5.17
C LEU A 139 3.19 22.10 5.02
N HIS A 140 3.94 22.19 6.12
CA HIS A 140 5.38 22.42 6.09
C HIS A 140 6.09 21.34 5.30
N TYR A 141 5.84 20.07 5.61
CA TYR A 141 6.44 18.93 4.93
C TYR A 141 6.18 18.94 3.42
N VAL A 142 4.94 19.13 3.00
CA VAL A 142 4.57 19.15 1.58
C VAL A 142 5.21 20.32 0.83
N ASN A 143 5.23 21.50 1.44
CA ASN A 143 5.84 22.70 0.82
C ASN A 143 7.35 22.53 0.63
N GLU A 144 8.03 21.88 1.56
CA GLU A 144 9.48 21.69 1.48
C GLU A 144 9.86 20.50 0.58
N THR A 145 9.07 19.43 0.59
CA THR A 145 9.43 18.18 -0.10
C THR A 145 8.87 18.10 -1.52
N HIS A 146 7.71 18.72 -1.78
CA HIS A 146 6.97 18.60 -3.03
C HIS A 146 6.57 17.14 -3.38
N VAL A 147 6.22 16.33 -2.38
CA VAL A 147 5.69 14.98 -2.61
C VAL A 147 4.35 15.01 -3.36
N ASP A 148 4.07 13.98 -4.14
CA ASP A 148 2.83 13.83 -4.89
C ASP A 148 1.69 13.31 -4.02
N ALA A 149 2.05 12.53 -2.99
CA ALA A 149 1.10 11.95 -2.03
C ALA A 149 1.69 11.97 -0.61
N LEU A 150 0.80 12.06 0.38
CA LEU A 150 1.17 12.08 1.78
C LEU A 150 0.33 11.09 2.58
N ALA A 151 0.98 10.11 3.19
CA ALA A 151 0.39 9.24 4.20
C ALA A 151 0.24 10.00 5.52
N VAL A 152 -0.99 9.97 6.06
CA VAL A 152 -1.37 10.74 7.24
C VAL A 152 -2.01 9.86 8.30
N SER A 153 -1.67 10.10 9.56
CA SER A 153 -2.27 9.43 10.71
C SER A 153 -3.55 10.16 11.14
N ILE A 154 -4.69 9.50 10.91
CA ILE A 154 -6.02 10.02 11.28
C ILE A 154 -6.81 9.05 12.17
N GLY A 155 -6.13 8.07 12.81
CA GLY A 155 -6.73 7.13 13.76
C GLY A 155 -6.83 5.69 13.26
N THR A 156 -6.13 5.34 12.18
CA THR A 156 -5.88 3.96 11.76
C THR A 156 -4.62 3.39 12.41
N THR A 157 -4.47 2.08 12.38
CA THR A 157 -3.24 1.39 12.81
C THR A 157 -2.93 0.26 11.84
N HIS A 158 -1.64 -0.08 11.66
CA HIS A 158 -1.22 -1.22 10.86
C HIS A 158 -1.58 -2.56 11.53
N GLY A 159 -1.89 -3.56 10.71
CA GLY A 159 -2.20 -4.90 11.19
C GLY A 159 -3.66 -5.11 11.62
N GLN A 160 -3.89 -6.06 12.55
CA GLN A 160 -5.22 -6.33 13.08
C GLN A 160 -5.55 -5.48 14.29
N PHE A 161 -6.64 -4.78 14.20
CA PHE A 161 -7.18 -4.03 15.35
C PHE A 161 -7.78 -4.98 16.39
N LYS A 162 -7.44 -4.76 17.65
CA LYS A 162 -8.18 -5.32 18.79
C LYS A 162 -9.50 -4.57 19.05
N SER A 163 -9.63 -3.35 18.49
CA SER A 163 -10.80 -2.48 18.60
C SER A 163 -11.05 -1.80 17.25
N LYS A 164 -12.28 -1.38 16.97
CA LYS A 164 -12.61 -0.62 15.74
C LYS A 164 -11.74 0.63 15.64
N ALA A 165 -11.30 0.95 14.43
CA ALA A 165 -10.61 2.20 14.12
C ALA A 165 -11.54 3.39 14.46
N LYS A 166 -10.97 4.44 15.02
CA LYS A 166 -11.72 5.68 15.29
C LYS A 166 -11.16 6.80 14.42
N ILE A 167 -11.71 6.92 13.22
CA ILE A 167 -11.27 7.91 12.24
C ILE A 167 -11.63 9.32 12.68
N ASN A 168 -10.66 10.23 12.64
CA ASN A 168 -10.85 11.65 12.87
C ASN A 168 -11.16 12.37 11.54
N TYR A 169 -12.44 12.46 11.20
CA TYR A 169 -12.88 13.06 9.93
C TYR A 169 -12.69 14.58 9.87
N GLU A 170 -12.75 15.27 11.00
CA GLU A 170 -12.52 16.72 11.02
C GLU A 170 -11.06 17.01 10.69
N LEU A 171 -10.14 16.21 11.23
CA LEU A 171 -8.72 16.28 10.86
C LEU A 171 -8.50 15.97 9.38
N LEU A 172 -9.18 14.94 8.82
CA LEU A 172 -9.10 14.61 7.40
C LEU A 172 -9.52 15.78 6.52
N LYS A 173 -10.63 16.44 6.84
CA LYS A 173 -11.11 17.62 6.10
C LYS A 173 -10.14 18.78 6.19
N GLU A 174 -9.59 19.03 7.37
CA GLU A 174 -8.60 20.08 7.57
C GLU A 174 -7.33 19.83 6.75
N LEU A 175 -6.78 18.62 6.81
CA LEU A 175 -5.63 18.21 6.00
C LEU A 175 -5.93 18.39 4.51
N LYS A 176 -7.10 17.92 4.04
CA LYS A 176 -7.49 18.07 2.64
C LYS A 176 -7.59 19.52 2.20
N ALA A 177 -8.15 20.38 3.05
CA ALA A 177 -8.27 21.81 2.75
C ALA A 177 -6.90 22.51 2.67
N LYS A 178 -5.98 22.16 3.59
CA LYS A 178 -4.64 22.76 3.67
C LYS A 178 -3.69 22.27 2.57
N LEU A 179 -3.72 20.99 2.24
CA LEU A 179 -2.76 20.36 1.33
C LEU A 179 -3.17 20.43 -0.16
N GLY A 180 -4.40 20.84 -0.43
CA GLY A 180 -4.86 21.12 -1.80
C GLY A 180 -4.79 19.91 -2.74
N PRO A 181 -3.90 19.94 -3.78
CA PRO A 181 -3.85 18.90 -4.80
C PRO A 181 -3.13 17.61 -4.37
N VAL A 182 -2.35 17.66 -3.28
CA VAL A 182 -1.59 16.48 -2.81
C VAL A 182 -2.52 15.32 -2.50
N GLY A 183 -2.16 14.13 -2.95
CA GLY A 183 -2.94 12.91 -2.70
C GLY A 183 -2.85 12.47 -1.25
N LEU A 184 -3.96 12.47 -0.50
CA LEU A 184 -3.96 11.92 0.85
C LEU A 184 -4.03 10.39 0.80
N VAL A 185 -3.20 9.74 1.63
CA VAL A 185 -3.10 8.27 1.69
C VAL A 185 -3.49 7.77 3.08
N LEU A 186 -4.32 6.71 3.09
CA LEU A 186 -4.71 5.99 4.28
C LEU A 186 -3.91 4.69 4.38
N HIS A 187 -3.03 4.59 5.37
CA HIS A 187 -2.41 3.35 5.79
C HIS A 187 -3.24 2.65 6.86
N GLY A 188 -3.01 1.34 7.06
CA GLY A 188 -3.76 0.58 8.05
C GLY A 188 -5.25 0.40 7.70
N GLY A 189 -5.59 0.24 6.42
CA GLY A 189 -6.97 0.05 5.97
C GLY A 189 -7.63 -1.25 6.45
N THR A 190 -6.85 -2.26 6.84
CA THR A 190 -7.39 -3.50 7.41
C THR A 190 -8.06 -3.22 8.76
N GLY A 191 -9.34 -3.60 8.90
CA GLY A 191 -10.10 -3.36 10.14
C GLY A 191 -10.82 -2.01 10.22
N VAL A 192 -10.70 -1.17 9.20
CA VAL A 192 -11.59 -0.04 8.97
C VAL A 192 -12.90 -0.56 8.40
N SER A 193 -14.05 -0.07 8.90
CA SER A 193 -15.35 -0.50 8.37
C SER A 193 -15.57 0.00 6.93
N ASP A 194 -16.37 -0.73 6.16
CA ASP A 194 -16.70 -0.34 4.77
C ASP A 194 -17.33 1.06 4.69
N GLU A 195 -18.16 1.41 5.68
CA GLU A 195 -18.76 2.73 5.78
C GLU A 195 -17.71 3.83 6.01
N ASP A 196 -16.77 3.57 6.92
CA ASP A 196 -15.67 4.50 7.20
C ASP A 196 -14.73 4.61 5.99
N MET A 197 -14.44 3.52 5.28
CA MET A 197 -13.65 3.55 4.04
C MET A 197 -14.32 4.42 2.97
N LYS A 198 -15.61 4.18 2.68
CA LYS A 198 -16.38 5.00 1.73
C LYS A 198 -16.38 6.47 2.14
N ARG A 199 -16.51 6.74 3.43
CA ARG A 199 -16.45 8.10 3.94
C ARG A 199 -15.08 8.73 3.75
N CYS A 200 -13.99 8.02 4.04
CA CYS A 200 -12.62 8.50 3.80
C CYS A 200 -12.42 8.89 2.32
N VAL A 201 -12.89 8.07 1.38
CA VAL A 201 -12.80 8.39 -0.05
C VAL A 201 -13.60 9.65 -0.39
N ARG A 202 -14.85 9.77 0.08
CA ARG A 202 -15.69 10.97 -0.11
C ARG A 202 -15.06 12.23 0.48
N GLU A 203 -14.42 12.12 1.63
CA GLU A 203 -13.76 13.25 2.32
C GLU A 203 -12.36 13.57 1.75
N GLY A 204 -11.87 12.80 0.76
CA GLY A 204 -10.70 13.19 -0.03
C GLY A 204 -9.49 12.28 0.02
N MET A 205 -9.55 11.10 0.65
CA MET A 205 -8.51 10.08 0.50
C MET A 205 -8.41 9.64 -0.96
N LYS A 206 -7.18 9.53 -1.49
CA LYS A 206 -6.90 9.15 -2.88
C LYS A 206 -6.30 7.76 -3.02
N LYS A 207 -5.62 7.26 -1.99
CA LYS A 207 -5.02 5.92 -1.93
C LYS A 207 -5.36 5.31 -0.58
N ILE A 208 -5.68 4.02 -0.56
CA ILE A 208 -5.92 3.25 0.66
C ILE A 208 -5.13 1.95 0.57
N ASN A 209 -4.24 1.72 1.55
CA ASN A 209 -3.44 0.51 1.62
C ASN A 209 -4.22 -0.64 2.27
N VAL A 210 -4.33 -1.76 1.55
CA VAL A 210 -4.95 -3.01 2.04
C VAL A 210 -3.96 -4.16 1.85
N GLY A 211 -3.33 -4.61 2.92
CA GLY A 211 -2.32 -5.67 2.87
C GLY A 211 -2.61 -6.82 3.82
N THR A 212 -2.75 -6.54 5.10
CA THR A 212 -2.93 -7.55 6.17
C THR A 212 -4.17 -8.42 5.94
N GLU A 213 -5.28 -7.85 5.48
CA GLU A 213 -6.52 -8.57 5.17
C GLU A 213 -6.29 -9.62 4.08
N LEU A 214 -5.58 -9.25 3.01
CA LEU A 214 -5.25 -10.15 1.92
C LEU A 214 -4.35 -11.30 2.39
N ASN A 215 -3.30 -11.00 3.13
CA ASN A 215 -2.38 -12.00 3.66
C ASN A 215 -3.08 -12.98 4.58
N LYS A 216 -3.86 -12.47 5.53
CA LYS A 216 -4.57 -13.31 6.49
C LYS A 216 -5.51 -14.27 5.79
N ASN A 217 -6.37 -13.77 4.92
CA ASN A 217 -7.32 -14.61 4.19
C ASN A 217 -6.60 -15.65 3.32
N TYR A 218 -5.49 -15.26 2.67
CA TYR A 218 -4.70 -16.22 1.90
C TYR A 218 -4.18 -17.36 2.76
N ILE A 219 -3.50 -17.02 3.87
CA ILE A 219 -2.93 -18.01 4.80
C ILE A 219 -4.02 -18.87 5.41
N GLU A 220 -5.15 -18.27 5.79
CA GLU A 220 -6.29 -19.01 6.38
C GLU A 220 -6.85 -20.05 5.42
N VAL A 221 -7.06 -19.70 4.15
CA VAL A 221 -7.55 -20.66 3.14
C VAL A 221 -6.51 -21.75 2.91
N VAL A 222 -5.24 -21.40 2.72
CA VAL A 222 -4.17 -22.38 2.52
C VAL A 222 -4.07 -23.34 3.71
N SER A 223 -4.10 -22.84 4.94
CA SER A 223 -3.98 -23.67 6.15
C SER A 223 -5.16 -24.63 6.34
N LYS A 224 -6.36 -24.26 5.89
CA LYS A 224 -7.54 -25.14 5.92
C LYS A 224 -7.57 -26.15 4.79
N THR A 225 -6.94 -25.84 3.66
CA THR A 225 -6.93 -26.68 2.46
C THR A 225 -5.76 -27.67 2.46
N PHE A 226 -4.74 -27.41 3.28
CA PHE A 226 -3.48 -28.15 3.28
C PHE A 226 -3.37 -29.03 4.54
N THR A 227 -3.67 -30.31 4.43
CA THR A 227 -3.34 -31.32 5.47
C THR A 227 -2.20 -32.20 4.95
N ALA A 228 -1.48 -32.86 5.87
CA ALA A 228 -0.40 -33.76 5.50
C ALA A 228 -0.87 -34.91 4.59
N ASP A 229 -2.15 -35.30 4.72
CA ASP A 229 -2.78 -36.38 3.94
C ASP A 229 -3.14 -35.96 2.51
N ASP A 230 -3.15 -34.64 2.22
CA ASP A 230 -3.46 -34.12 0.88
C ASP A 230 -2.25 -34.17 -0.07
N VAL A 231 -1.05 -34.46 0.44
CA VAL A 231 0.17 -34.51 -0.36
C VAL A 231 0.34 -35.91 -0.99
N THR A 232 -0.05 -36.01 -2.24
CA THR A 232 0.15 -37.22 -3.05
C THR A 232 1.13 -36.93 -4.20
N PRO A 233 1.70 -37.92 -4.89
CA PRO A 233 2.54 -37.70 -6.08
C PRO A 233 1.84 -36.93 -7.21
N LEU A 234 0.51 -36.87 -7.19
CA LEU A 234 -0.30 -36.13 -8.18
C LEU A 234 -0.74 -34.75 -7.69
N THR A 235 -0.36 -34.36 -6.48
CA THR A 235 -0.75 -33.07 -5.90
C THR A 235 -0.04 -31.93 -6.65
N SER A 236 -0.83 -31.00 -7.17
CA SER A 236 -0.34 -29.79 -7.85
C SER A 236 -0.48 -28.59 -6.94
N LEU A 237 0.62 -27.84 -6.73
CA LEU A 237 0.58 -26.55 -5.99
C LEU A 237 -0.49 -25.60 -6.53
N ARG A 238 -0.73 -25.65 -7.85
CA ARG A 238 -1.76 -24.85 -8.50
C ARG A 238 -3.16 -25.17 -7.97
N ASN A 239 -3.46 -26.44 -7.78
CA ASN A 239 -4.75 -26.90 -7.26
C ASN A 239 -4.90 -26.58 -5.76
N LEU A 240 -3.81 -26.66 -5.00
CA LEU A 240 -3.79 -26.35 -3.57
C LEU A 240 -3.94 -24.85 -3.29
N LEU A 241 -3.30 -24.01 -4.11
CA LEU A 241 -3.31 -22.57 -3.92
C LEU A 241 -4.47 -21.88 -4.65
N GLY A 242 -5.14 -22.56 -5.57
CA GLY A 242 -6.27 -22.05 -6.34
C GLY A 242 -7.36 -21.42 -5.49
N PRO A 243 -7.90 -22.13 -4.47
CA PRO A 243 -8.95 -21.59 -3.58
C PRO A 243 -8.54 -20.30 -2.85
N ALA A 244 -7.28 -20.18 -2.44
CA ALA A 244 -6.76 -18.97 -1.81
C ALA A 244 -6.71 -17.80 -2.81
N ASN A 245 -6.34 -18.06 -4.07
CA ASN A 245 -6.36 -17.03 -5.11
C ASN A 245 -7.78 -16.52 -5.38
N GLU A 246 -8.79 -17.42 -5.43
CA GLU A 246 -10.18 -16.99 -5.60
C GLU A 246 -10.67 -16.15 -4.42
N ARG A 247 -10.30 -16.52 -3.18
CA ARG A 247 -10.65 -15.71 -2.00
C ARG A 247 -10.05 -14.30 -2.06
N ILE A 248 -8.80 -14.16 -2.49
CA ILE A 248 -8.18 -12.85 -2.66
C ILE A 248 -8.90 -12.02 -3.74
N LYS A 249 -9.31 -12.67 -4.81
CA LYS A 249 -10.10 -12.05 -5.88
C LYS A 249 -11.39 -11.40 -5.35
N GLU A 250 -12.14 -12.13 -4.54
CA GLU A 250 -13.36 -11.61 -3.91
C GLU A 250 -13.07 -10.33 -3.08
N ILE A 251 -12.03 -10.38 -2.22
CA ILE A 251 -11.66 -9.24 -1.38
C ILE A 251 -11.26 -8.02 -2.22
N VAL A 252 -10.53 -8.23 -3.32
CA VAL A 252 -10.12 -7.12 -4.20
C VAL A 252 -11.33 -6.50 -4.89
N ILE A 253 -12.29 -7.30 -5.36
CA ILE A 253 -13.56 -6.81 -5.92
C ILE A 253 -14.32 -5.97 -4.89
N ASP A 254 -14.48 -6.50 -3.68
CA ASP A 254 -15.19 -5.82 -2.61
C ASP A 254 -14.56 -4.46 -2.30
N LYS A 255 -13.23 -4.42 -2.08
CA LYS A 255 -12.53 -3.17 -1.78
C LYS A 255 -12.55 -2.18 -2.95
N ALA A 256 -12.27 -2.64 -4.17
CA ALA A 256 -12.32 -1.77 -5.35
C ALA A 256 -13.72 -1.18 -5.58
N SER A 257 -14.77 -1.97 -5.30
CA SER A 257 -16.16 -1.48 -5.37
C SER A 257 -16.47 -0.43 -4.31
N LEU A 258 -15.88 -0.55 -3.10
CA LEU A 258 -16.04 0.46 -2.04
C LEU A 258 -15.37 1.79 -2.41
N PHE A 259 -14.27 1.76 -3.16
CA PHE A 259 -13.47 2.94 -3.52
C PHE A 259 -13.96 3.63 -4.80
N LYS A 260 -14.83 2.98 -5.55
CA LYS A 260 -15.48 3.54 -6.74
C LYS A 260 -16.64 4.44 -6.32
N LEU A 261 -16.42 5.76 -6.33
CA LEU A 261 -17.46 6.78 -6.08
C LEU A 261 -17.93 7.40 -7.38
#